data_0221ef88160701d934ba5ea5be8e6e8b
#
_entry.id   0221ef88160701d934ba5ea5be8e6e8b
#
_cell.length_a   1.000
_cell.length_b   1.000
_cell.length_c   1.000
_cell.angle_alpha   90.00
_cell.angle_beta   90.00
_cell.angle_gamma   90.00
#
_symmetry.space_group_name_H-M   'P 1'
#
loop_
_entity.id
_entity.type
_entity.pdbx_description
1 polymer ?
#
loop_
_entity_poly.entity_id
_entity_poly.type
_entity_poly.pdbx_seq_one_letter_code
_entity_poly.pdbx_strand_id
1 'polypeptide(L)'
;FAVLPITASGSEAAKVLEGKHLNSKKLKQLYFLNDDFDEDVKKIKQFEKLVIYSGSNATSVAASFAHNFGEESSNFRGKRISGDDLFLNTALTKDPLGVSFNALPNIFDLQSRHIKDDLTIIGIDVKKNLEESFSDKATLDELIAVLENGKVSEIAVEKIGVSYNGGDDAVNQFLQWVLTDGTKFNHEFGLLNLDNKLTQVQIEKVKDILTAQK
;
A
#
# COMPACT_ATOMS: atom_id res chain seq x y z
N PHE A 1 -2.02 7.02 -1.62
CA PHE A 1 -1.88 6.03 -0.53
C PHE A 1 -0.75 5.05 -0.85
N ALA A 2 -0.24 4.37 0.17
CA ALA A 2 0.76 3.32 0.03
C ALA A 2 0.26 1.99 0.60
N VAL A 3 0.78 0.88 0.05
CA VAL A 3 0.39 -0.49 0.42
C VAL A 3 1.62 -1.26 0.83
N LEU A 4 1.59 -1.87 2.02
CA LEU A 4 2.67 -2.67 2.59
C LEU A 4 2.31 -4.15 2.67
N PRO A 5 3.30 -5.04 2.49
CA PRO A 5 3.15 -6.46 2.78
C PRO A 5 3.12 -6.71 4.30
N ILE A 6 2.17 -7.50 4.77
CA ILE A 6 1.93 -7.75 6.21
C ILE A 6 1.61 -9.21 6.51
N THR A 7 1.77 -9.58 7.77
CA THR A 7 1.27 -10.82 8.37
C THR A 7 0.84 -10.56 9.82
N ALA A 8 0.25 -11.56 10.47
CA ALA A 8 -0.08 -11.42 11.90
C ALA A 8 1.19 -11.47 12.77
N SER A 9 1.25 -10.60 13.78
CA SER A 9 2.35 -10.55 14.74
C SER A 9 2.51 -11.89 15.47
N GLY A 10 3.75 -12.37 15.62
CA GLY A 10 4.08 -13.61 16.31
C GLY A 10 3.59 -14.90 15.64
N SER A 11 2.97 -14.82 14.45
CA SER A 11 2.45 -15.97 13.71
C SER A 11 3.55 -16.90 13.17
N GLU A 12 3.16 -18.07 12.67
CA GLU A 12 4.10 -18.97 11.98
C GLU A 12 4.61 -18.32 10.67
N ALA A 13 3.76 -17.57 9.97
CA ALA A 13 4.15 -16.82 8.78
C ALA A 13 5.22 -15.78 9.13
N ALA A 14 5.05 -15.02 10.22
CA ALA A 14 6.05 -14.08 10.70
C ALA A 14 7.40 -14.76 10.95
N LYS A 15 7.42 -15.91 11.63
CA LYS A 15 8.64 -16.70 11.87
C LYS A 15 9.29 -17.21 10.59
N VAL A 16 8.50 -17.64 9.60
CA VAL A 16 9.03 -18.09 8.29
C VAL A 16 9.67 -16.93 7.53
N LEU A 17 9.16 -15.72 7.70
CA LEU A 17 9.60 -14.50 7.01
C LEU A 17 10.62 -13.69 7.82
N GLU A 18 10.85 -14.03 9.09
CA GLU A 18 11.82 -13.36 9.96
C GLU A 18 13.21 -13.30 9.35
N GLY A 19 13.82 -12.11 9.41
CA GLY A 19 15.14 -11.85 8.84
C GLY A 19 15.25 -11.96 7.32
N LYS A 20 14.12 -12.17 6.61
CA LYS A 20 14.11 -12.17 5.15
C LYS A 20 13.79 -10.78 4.63
N HIS A 21 14.77 -10.18 3.96
CA HIS A 21 14.55 -8.95 3.20
C HIS A 21 14.12 -9.33 1.79
N LEU A 22 12.83 -9.11 1.48
CA LEU A 22 12.23 -9.50 0.22
C LEU A 22 12.35 -8.37 -0.80
N ASN A 23 13.10 -8.62 -1.88
CA ASN A 23 13.10 -7.73 -3.05
C ASN A 23 11.87 -8.00 -3.93
N SER A 24 11.66 -7.17 -4.94
CA SER A 24 10.51 -7.26 -5.85
C SER A 24 10.34 -8.65 -6.47
N LYS A 25 11.42 -9.34 -6.84
CA LYS A 25 11.35 -10.71 -7.40
C LYS A 25 10.82 -11.72 -6.37
N LYS A 26 11.29 -11.65 -5.13
CA LYS A 26 10.83 -12.53 -4.04
C LYS A 26 9.38 -12.22 -3.64
N LEU A 27 8.99 -10.95 -3.64
CA LEU A 27 7.61 -10.54 -3.39
C LEU A 27 6.68 -11.06 -4.50
N LYS A 28 7.07 -11.00 -5.77
CA LYS A 28 6.32 -11.64 -6.86
C LYS A 28 6.13 -13.12 -6.62
N GLN A 29 7.18 -13.86 -6.25
CA GLN A 29 7.07 -15.29 -5.93
C GLN A 29 6.15 -15.58 -4.74
N LEU A 30 6.13 -14.68 -3.76
CA LEU A 30 5.32 -14.85 -2.57
C LEU A 30 3.83 -14.68 -2.88
N TYR A 31 3.47 -13.68 -3.68
CA TYR A 31 2.09 -13.25 -3.81
C TYR A 31 1.36 -13.75 -5.05
N PHE A 32 2.06 -14.06 -6.16
CA PHE A 32 1.42 -14.31 -7.44
C PHE A 32 1.57 -15.76 -7.91
N LEU A 33 0.66 -16.17 -8.79
CA LEU A 33 0.75 -17.44 -9.53
C LEU A 33 1.90 -17.35 -10.53
N ASN A 34 2.68 -18.41 -10.61
CA ASN A 34 3.94 -18.43 -11.35
C ASN A 34 3.83 -19.32 -12.56
N ASP A 35 3.42 -18.80 -13.70
CA ASP A 35 3.52 -19.53 -14.96
C ASP A 35 4.80 -19.20 -15.76
N ASP A 36 5.42 -18.00 -15.51
CA ASP A 36 6.54 -17.47 -16.30
C ASP A 36 7.68 -16.89 -15.45
N PHE A 37 8.07 -17.52 -14.34
CA PHE A 37 9.33 -17.07 -13.74
C PHE A 37 10.52 -17.51 -14.60
N ASP A 38 11.40 -16.55 -14.89
CA ASP A 38 12.75 -16.81 -15.40
C ASP A 38 13.31 -18.08 -14.73
N GLU A 39 13.73 -19.06 -15.51
CA GLU A 39 14.26 -20.35 -15.03
C GLU A 39 15.37 -20.21 -13.99
N ASP A 40 16.01 -19.02 -13.93
CA ASP A 40 17.07 -18.64 -12.99
C ASP A 40 16.59 -18.29 -11.57
N VAL A 41 15.30 -18.13 -11.32
CA VAL A 41 14.79 -17.76 -9.99
C VAL A 41 14.43 -19.03 -9.21
N LYS A 42 15.33 -19.46 -8.32
CA LYS A 42 15.08 -20.60 -7.41
C LYS A 42 13.79 -20.35 -6.61
N LYS A 43 12.81 -21.25 -6.77
CA LYS A 43 11.59 -21.24 -5.96
C LYS A 43 11.95 -21.36 -4.48
N ILE A 44 11.41 -20.43 -3.69
CA ILE A 44 11.61 -20.45 -2.23
C ILE A 44 10.58 -21.40 -1.63
N LYS A 45 10.99 -22.67 -1.40
CA LYS A 45 10.13 -23.73 -0.87
C LYS A 45 9.35 -23.35 0.39
N GLN A 46 9.93 -22.46 1.20
CA GLN A 46 9.28 -21.97 2.43
C GLN A 46 8.02 -21.15 2.15
N PHE A 47 7.91 -20.49 0.98
CA PHE A 47 6.73 -19.73 0.59
C PHE A 47 5.52 -20.61 0.21
N GLU A 48 5.76 -21.87 -0.15
CA GLU A 48 4.69 -22.81 -0.50
C GLU A 48 3.74 -23.09 0.67
N LYS A 49 4.23 -22.95 1.90
CA LYS A 49 3.42 -23.15 3.12
C LYS A 49 2.55 -21.96 3.46
N LEU A 50 2.87 -20.77 2.94
CA LEU A 50 2.19 -19.54 3.28
C LEU A 50 0.88 -19.42 2.50
N VAL A 51 -0.16 -18.96 3.16
CA VAL A 51 -1.49 -18.72 2.59
C VAL A 51 -1.64 -17.23 2.30
N ILE A 52 -1.74 -16.87 1.03
CA ILE A 52 -1.92 -15.49 0.63
C ILE A 52 -3.41 -15.13 0.71
N TYR A 53 -3.71 -14.03 1.38
CA TYR A 53 -5.04 -13.41 1.39
C TYR A 53 -4.98 -12.11 0.59
N SER A 54 -5.84 -11.99 -0.41
CA SER A 54 -5.96 -10.77 -1.23
C SER A 54 -7.40 -10.28 -1.22
N GLY A 55 -7.60 -8.99 -1.44
CA GLY A 55 -8.91 -8.39 -1.66
C GLY A 55 -9.56 -8.86 -2.95
N SER A 56 -10.81 -8.49 -3.17
CA SER A 56 -11.46 -8.70 -4.45
C SER A 56 -10.73 -7.90 -5.55
N ASN A 57 -10.86 -8.32 -6.81
CA ASN A 57 -10.23 -7.61 -7.94
C ASN A 57 -10.71 -6.15 -8.09
N ALA A 58 -11.78 -5.78 -7.42
CA ALA A 58 -12.35 -4.44 -7.46
C ALA A 58 -11.77 -3.49 -6.40
N THR A 59 -10.95 -3.99 -5.44
CA THR A 59 -10.36 -3.11 -4.44
C THR A 59 -9.12 -2.41 -5.00
N SER A 60 -9.00 -1.10 -4.71
CA SER A 60 -7.85 -0.30 -5.15
C SER A 60 -6.53 -0.80 -4.54
N VAL A 61 -6.56 -1.32 -3.32
CA VAL A 61 -5.39 -1.86 -2.62
C VAL A 61 -4.82 -3.08 -3.36
N ALA A 62 -5.68 -4.03 -3.74
CA ALA A 62 -5.27 -5.23 -4.48
C ALA A 62 -4.73 -4.87 -5.88
N ALA A 63 -5.42 -3.98 -6.60
CA ALA A 63 -4.99 -3.53 -7.92
C ALA A 63 -3.64 -2.80 -7.85
N SER A 64 -3.47 -1.86 -6.93
CA SER A 64 -2.23 -1.09 -6.77
C SER A 64 -1.05 -1.98 -6.40
N PHE A 65 -1.27 -2.94 -5.48
CA PHE A 65 -0.22 -3.89 -5.12
C PHE A 65 0.20 -4.74 -6.31
N ALA A 66 -0.74 -5.29 -7.06
CA ALA A 66 -0.45 -6.09 -8.25
C ALA A 66 0.30 -5.28 -9.33
N HIS A 67 -0.21 -4.10 -9.67
CA HIS A 67 0.40 -3.23 -10.69
C HIS A 67 1.84 -2.81 -10.35
N ASN A 68 2.16 -2.64 -9.06
CA ASN A 68 3.54 -2.33 -8.65
C ASN A 68 4.55 -3.40 -9.07
N PHE A 69 4.10 -4.65 -9.22
CA PHE A 69 4.92 -5.77 -9.66
C PHE A 69 4.69 -6.14 -11.13
N GLY A 70 3.92 -5.34 -11.87
CA GLY A 70 3.57 -5.62 -13.27
C GLY A 70 2.61 -6.80 -13.44
N GLU A 71 1.78 -7.05 -12.41
CA GLU A 71 0.80 -8.12 -12.37
C GLU A 71 -0.63 -7.59 -12.36
N GLU A 72 -1.58 -8.45 -12.68
CA GLU A 72 -3.00 -8.21 -12.50
C GLU A 72 -3.47 -8.76 -11.15
N SER A 73 -4.48 -8.13 -10.55
CA SER A 73 -5.04 -8.63 -9.28
C SER A 73 -5.70 -10.01 -9.40
N SER A 74 -6.01 -10.46 -10.63
CA SER A 74 -6.44 -11.83 -10.92
C SER A 74 -5.35 -12.88 -10.67
N ASN A 75 -4.07 -12.49 -10.69
CA ASN A 75 -2.93 -13.39 -10.61
C ASN A 75 -2.49 -13.69 -9.16
N PHE A 76 -3.12 -13.08 -8.14
CA PHE A 76 -2.80 -13.46 -6.77
C PHE A 76 -3.06 -14.95 -6.54
N ARG A 77 -2.10 -15.62 -5.93
CA ARG A 77 -2.31 -16.98 -5.44
C ARG A 77 -3.06 -16.96 -4.10
N GLY A 78 -3.59 -18.09 -3.68
CA GLY A 78 -4.22 -18.25 -2.37
C GLY A 78 -5.70 -17.92 -2.34
N LYS A 79 -6.16 -17.23 -1.31
CA LYS A 79 -7.57 -17.00 -1.01
C LYS A 79 -7.97 -15.56 -1.20
N ARG A 80 -9.18 -15.34 -1.73
CA ARG A 80 -9.75 -14.00 -1.91
C ARG A 80 -10.76 -13.71 -0.83
N ILE A 81 -10.68 -12.51 -0.28
CA ILE A 81 -11.64 -11.98 0.69
C ILE A 81 -12.48 -10.92 -0.02
N SER A 82 -13.79 -11.08 0.01
CA SER A 82 -14.73 -10.09 -0.50
C SER A 82 -15.10 -9.10 0.59
N GLY A 83 -15.24 -7.82 0.22
CA GLY A 83 -15.66 -6.75 1.12
C GLY A 83 -14.54 -5.76 1.39
N ASP A 84 -14.53 -5.19 2.59
CA ASP A 84 -13.56 -4.19 3.03
C ASP A 84 -12.17 -4.80 3.21
N ASP A 85 -11.12 -4.05 2.86
CA ASP A 85 -9.72 -4.47 3.02
C ASP A 85 -9.33 -4.71 4.50
N LEU A 86 -10.09 -4.20 5.47
CA LEU A 86 -9.94 -4.55 6.89
C LEU A 86 -10.20 -6.04 7.18
N PHE A 87 -10.98 -6.72 6.35
CA PHE A 87 -11.18 -8.17 6.49
C PHE A 87 -9.92 -8.97 6.20
N LEU A 88 -8.96 -8.42 5.46
CA LEU A 88 -7.64 -9.02 5.28
C LEU A 88 -6.91 -9.15 6.62
N ASN A 89 -6.90 -8.11 7.45
CA ASN A 89 -6.30 -8.16 8.79
C ASN A 89 -6.98 -9.23 9.65
N THR A 90 -8.32 -9.30 9.61
CA THR A 90 -9.08 -10.34 10.33
C THR A 90 -8.73 -11.75 9.85
N ALA A 91 -8.47 -11.94 8.56
CA ALA A 91 -8.05 -13.24 8.03
C ALA A 91 -6.67 -13.64 8.54
N LEU A 92 -5.74 -12.69 8.62
CA LEU A 92 -4.39 -12.93 9.15
C LEU A 92 -4.40 -13.37 10.61
N THR A 93 -5.23 -12.75 11.45
CA THR A 93 -5.33 -13.12 12.88
C THR A 93 -5.92 -14.51 13.11
N LYS A 94 -6.63 -15.07 12.12
CA LYS A 94 -7.25 -16.41 12.19
C LYS A 94 -6.42 -17.51 11.53
N ASP A 95 -5.46 -17.18 10.68
CA ASP A 95 -4.62 -18.14 9.98
C ASP A 95 -3.13 -17.87 10.30
N PRO A 96 -2.47 -18.75 11.09
CA PRO A 96 -1.08 -18.56 11.47
C PRO A 96 -0.09 -18.58 10.30
N LEU A 97 -0.50 -19.08 9.13
CA LEU A 97 0.29 -19.07 7.89
C LEU A 97 -0.15 -17.96 6.93
N GLY A 98 -1.07 -17.11 7.36
CA GLY A 98 -1.64 -16.03 6.56
C GLY A 98 -0.64 -14.91 6.27
N VAL A 99 -0.62 -14.48 5.02
CA VAL A 99 0.15 -13.34 4.52
C VAL A 99 -0.76 -12.48 3.65
N SER A 100 -0.65 -11.18 3.78
CA SER A 100 -1.45 -10.24 2.99
C SER A 100 -0.68 -8.94 2.75
N PHE A 101 -1.38 -7.95 2.27
CA PHE A 101 -0.94 -6.56 2.11
C PHE A 101 -2.10 -5.64 2.44
N ASN A 102 -1.83 -4.43 2.90
CA ASN A 102 -2.88 -3.46 3.16
C ASN A 102 -2.37 -2.02 3.05
N ALA A 103 -3.30 -1.07 2.99
CA ALA A 103 -2.99 0.35 3.02
C ALA A 103 -2.56 0.81 4.42
N LEU A 104 -1.74 1.85 4.50
CA LEU A 104 -1.20 2.37 5.77
C LEU A 104 -2.27 2.60 6.84
N PRO A 105 -3.44 3.22 6.56
CA PRO A 105 -4.48 3.43 7.57
C PRO A 105 -5.04 2.15 8.18
N ASN A 106 -4.93 1.03 7.47
CA ASN A 106 -5.39 -0.27 7.94
C ASN A 106 -4.33 -1.02 8.76
N ILE A 107 -3.06 -0.67 8.59
CA ILE A 107 -1.91 -1.30 9.26
C ILE A 107 -1.56 -0.56 10.55
N PHE A 108 -1.59 0.76 10.50
CA PHE A 108 -1.23 1.61 11.63
C PHE A 108 -2.46 2.05 12.44
N ASP A 109 -2.29 2.21 13.73
CA ASP A 109 -3.21 2.97 14.56
C ASP A 109 -2.95 4.46 14.33
N LEU A 110 -3.99 5.18 13.88
CA LEU A 110 -3.85 6.59 13.48
C LEU A 110 -3.66 7.54 14.65
N GLN A 111 -3.96 7.13 15.89
CA GLN A 111 -3.77 7.94 17.09
C GLN A 111 -2.38 7.76 17.68
N SER A 112 -1.97 6.51 17.90
CA SER A 112 -0.63 6.19 18.44
C SER A 112 0.47 6.29 17.40
N ARG A 113 0.13 6.27 16.11
CA ARG A 113 1.05 6.28 14.96
C ARG A 113 1.92 5.04 14.83
N HIS A 114 1.66 4.00 15.62
CA HIS A 114 2.38 2.72 15.58
C HIS A 114 1.60 1.65 14.82
N ILE A 115 2.31 0.61 14.39
CA ILE A 115 1.69 -0.58 13.81
C ILE A 115 0.74 -1.17 14.84
N LYS A 116 -0.42 -1.66 14.39
CA LYS A 116 -1.39 -2.36 15.25
C LYS A 116 -0.74 -3.61 15.86
N ASP A 117 -0.99 -3.87 17.13
CA ASP A 117 -0.33 -4.92 17.93
C ASP A 117 -0.44 -6.32 17.33
N ASP A 118 -1.51 -6.58 16.57
CA ASP A 118 -1.81 -7.88 15.94
C ASP A 118 -1.14 -8.05 14.56
N LEU A 119 -0.45 -7.03 14.04
CA LEU A 119 0.17 -7.03 12.73
C LEU A 119 1.69 -6.84 12.80
N THR A 120 2.37 -7.31 11.78
CA THR A 120 3.80 -7.04 11.52
C THR A 120 4.04 -6.80 10.03
N ILE A 121 4.94 -5.88 9.70
CA ILE A 121 5.38 -5.64 8.33
C ILE A 121 6.34 -6.76 7.91
N ILE A 122 6.16 -7.29 6.72
CA ILE A 122 7.11 -8.24 6.13
C ILE A 122 8.34 -7.46 5.66
N GLY A 123 9.51 -7.88 6.12
CA GLY A 123 10.78 -7.23 5.78
C GLY A 123 11.01 -7.17 4.28
N ILE A 124 11.30 -5.97 3.78
CA ILE A 124 11.59 -5.70 2.37
C ILE A 124 13.07 -5.31 2.19
N ASP A 125 13.58 -5.56 0.98
CA ASP A 125 14.96 -5.26 0.63
C ASP A 125 15.11 -3.76 0.28
N VAL A 126 15.47 -2.98 1.28
CA VAL A 126 15.68 -1.54 1.17
C VAL A 126 17.12 -1.18 1.54
N LYS A 127 17.52 0.05 1.24
CA LYS A 127 18.81 0.57 1.70
C LYS A 127 18.90 0.50 3.22
N LYS A 128 20.08 0.14 3.75
CA LYS A 128 20.33 -0.07 5.18
C LYS A 128 19.83 1.07 6.08
N ASN A 129 19.93 2.30 5.62
CA ASN A 129 19.46 3.47 6.36
C ASN A 129 17.93 3.63 6.39
N LEU A 130 17.18 2.79 5.67
CA LEU A 130 15.71 2.78 5.63
C LEU A 130 15.11 1.54 6.31
N GLU A 131 15.94 0.54 6.68
CA GLU A 131 15.45 -0.73 7.23
C GLU A 131 14.58 -0.53 8.48
N GLU A 132 14.94 0.41 9.34
CA GLU A 132 14.17 0.70 10.56
C GLU A 132 12.78 1.26 10.27
N SER A 133 12.65 2.09 9.22
CA SER A 133 11.36 2.65 8.78
C SER A 133 10.40 1.61 8.18
N PHE A 134 10.90 0.40 7.87
CA PHE A 134 10.11 -0.74 7.39
C PHE A 134 10.15 -1.93 8.36
N SER A 135 10.37 -1.68 9.62
CA SER A 135 10.36 -2.67 10.71
C SER A 135 9.14 -2.49 11.62
N ASP A 136 8.96 -3.40 12.56
CA ASP A 136 7.88 -3.32 13.57
C ASP A 136 8.02 -2.13 14.53
N LYS A 137 9.18 -1.45 14.52
CA LYS A 137 9.42 -0.23 15.29
C LYS A 137 9.05 1.04 14.54
N ALA A 138 8.73 0.93 13.27
CA ALA A 138 8.41 2.07 12.41
C ALA A 138 7.19 2.82 12.93
N THR A 139 7.26 4.13 12.87
CA THR A 139 6.09 5.00 13.01
C THR A 139 5.50 5.32 11.65
N LEU A 140 4.20 5.59 11.63
CA LEU A 140 3.52 6.02 10.41
C LEU A 140 4.15 7.29 9.82
N ASP A 141 4.58 8.23 10.67
CA ASP A 141 5.16 9.50 10.23
C ASP A 141 6.54 9.33 9.59
N GLU A 142 7.39 8.46 10.15
CA GLU A 142 8.68 8.11 9.54
C GLU A 142 8.50 7.43 8.19
N LEU A 143 7.53 6.51 8.08
CA LEU A 143 7.25 5.82 6.84
C LEU A 143 6.71 6.77 5.76
N ILE A 144 5.77 7.66 6.11
CA ILE A 144 5.25 8.68 5.20
C ILE A 144 6.42 9.56 4.71
N ALA A 145 7.27 10.04 5.61
CA ALA A 145 8.41 10.87 5.25
C ALA A 145 9.37 10.15 4.27
N VAL A 146 9.65 8.87 4.47
CA VAL A 146 10.48 8.08 3.55
C VAL A 146 9.82 7.97 2.18
N LEU A 147 8.52 7.66 2.12
CA LEU A 147 7.80 7.43 0.87
C LEU A 147 7.55 8.71 0.05
N GLU A 148 7.42 9.86 0.71
CA GLU A 148 7.30 11.16 0.04
C GLU A 148 8.65 11.66 -0.50
N ASN A 149 9.77 11.32 0.17
CA ASN A 149 11.10 11.75 -0.23
C ASN A 149 11.82 10.81 -1.21
N GLY A 150 11.29 9.64 -1.46
CA GLY A 150 11.92 8.69 -2.36
C GLY A 150 11.03 7.54 -2.80
N LYS A 151 11.35 6.95 -3.95
CA LYS A 151 10.68 5.75 -4.44
C LYS A 151 11.33 4.51 -3.84
N VAL A 152 10.51 3.65 -3.22
CA VAL A 152 10.87 2.30 -2.79
C VAL A 152 10.15 1.33 -3.72
N SER A 153 10.89 0.57 -4.52
CA SER A 153 10.34 -0.27 -5.61
C SER A 153 9.46 -1.42 -5.12
N GLU A 154 9.67 -1.84 -3.88
CA GLU A 154 8.93 -2.90 -3.21
C GLU A 154 7.57 -2.44 -2.67
N ILE A 155 7.33 -1.13 -2.63
CA ILE A 155 6.13 -0.52 -2.06
C ILE A 155 5.25 0.06 -3.16
N ALA A 156 4.02 -0.41 -3.21
CA ALA A 156 3.01 0.18 -4.08
C ALA A 156 2.56 1.54 -3.54
N VAL A 157 2.74 2.58 -4.34
CA VAL A 157 2.24 3.93 -4.05
C VAL A 157 1.33 4.36 -5.19
N GLU A 158 0.06 4.63 -4.87
CA GLU A 158 -0.95 4.99 -5.85
C GLU A 158 -1.61 6.33 -5.53
N LYS A 159 -2.04 7.01 -6.58
CA LYS A 159 -2.72 8.31 -6.46
C LYS A 159 -4.22 8.12 -6.34
N ILE A 160 -4.83 8.86 -5.42
CA ILE A 160 -6.29 8.93 -5.32
C ILE A 160 -6.76 10.06 -6.25
N GLY A 161 -7.63 9.72 -7.19
CA GLY A 161 -8.28 10.68 -8.08
C GLY A 161 -9.70 10.98 -7.62
N VAL A 162 -10.15 12.20 -7.82
CA VAL A 162 -11.54 12.61 -7.65
C VAL A 162 -12.12 12.90 -9.03
N SER A 163 -13.21 12.21 -9.37
CA SER A 163 -14.02 12.51 -10.55
C SER A 163 -15.33 13.18 -10.13
N TYR A 164 -15.75 14.17 -10.89
CA TYR A 164 -17.00 14.89 -10.63
C TYR A 164 -17.74 15.21 -11.94
N ASN A 165 -19.04 15.40 -11.84
CA ASN A 165 -19.89 15.69 -12.99
C ASN A 165 -20.37 17.14 -12.89
N GLY A 166 -19.88 17.98 -13.80
CA GLY A 166 -20.25 19.41 -13.89
C GLY A 166 -19.38 20.32 -13.02
N GLY A 167 -19.41 21.57 -13.33
CA GLY A 167 -18.58 22.61 -12.72
C GLY A 167 -19.39 23.60 -11.93
N ASP A 168 -19.93 23.17 -10.79
CA ASP A 168 -20.50 24.13 -9.85
C ASP A 168 -19.35 24.75 -9.02
N ASP A 169 -19.47 26.01 -8.66
CA ASP A 169 -18.46 26.77 -7.93
C ASP A 169 -18.10 26.12 -6.59
N ALA A 170 -19.07 25.49 -5.91
CA ALA A 170 -18.84 24.83 -4.64
C ALA A 170 -17.94 23.60 -4.79
N VAL A 171 -18.15 22.79 -5.83
CA VAL A 171 -17.30 21.63 -6.14
C VAL A 171 -15.89 22.09 -6.46
N ASN A 172 -15.73 23.14 -7.27
CA ASN A 172 -14.42 23.66 -7.62
C ASN A 172 -13.67 24.23 -6.42
N GLN A 173 -14.36 24.96 -5.52
CA GLN A 173 -13.79 25.45 -4.26
C GLN A 173 -13.36 24.29 -3.37
N PHE A 174 -14.17 23.22 -3.26
CA PHE A 174 -13.81 22.03 -2.51
C PHE A 174 -12.58 21.34 -3.07
N LEU A 175 -12.51 21.14 -4.40
CA LEU A 175 -11.34 20.54 -5.04
C LEU A 175 -10.07 21.39 -4.85
N GLN A 176 -10.20 22.72 -4.94
CA GLN A 176 -9.09 23.60 -4.64
C GLN A 176 -8.64 23.47 -3.18
N TRP A 177 -9.57 23.42 -2.24
CA TRP A 177 -9.27 23.19 -0.82
C TRP A 177 -8.56 21.84 -0.60
N VAL A 178 -9.03 20.76 -1.22
CA VAL A 178 -8.39 19.44 -1.13
C VAL A 178 -6.94 19.47 -1.59
N LEU A 179 -6.63 20.26 -2.63
CA LEU A 179 -5.28 20.37 -3.20
C LEU A 179 -4.38 21.38 -2.46
N THR A 180 -4.93 22.19 -1.57
CA THR A 180 -4.21 23.25 -0.83
C THR A 180 -4.30 23.03 0.67
N ASP A 181 -5.25 23.67 1.35
CA ASP A 181 -5.40 23.61 2.81
C ASP A 181 -5.75 22.21 3.34
N GLY A 182 -6.43 21.40 2.54
CA GLY A 182 -6.80 20.02 2.88
C GLY A 182 -5.59 19.09 3.01
N THR A 183 -4.51 19.36 2.29
CA THR A 183 -3.30 18.51 2.29
C THR A 183 -2.68 18.34 3.68
N LYS A 184 -2.82 19.34 4.56
CA LYS A 184 -2.32 19.28 5.94
C LYS A 184 -2.93 18.17 6.79
N PHE A 185 -4.10 17.65 6.38
CA PHE A 185 -4.78 16.55 7.07
C PHE A 185 -4.40 15.17 6.54
N ASN A 186 -3.75 15.07 5.37
CA ASN A 186 -3.46 13.79 4.73
C ASN A 186 -2.69 12.84 5.65
N HIS A 187 -1.66 13.32 6.33
CA HIS A 187 -0.83 12.49 7.21
C HIS A 187 -1.60 11.98 8.43
N GLU A 188 -2.59 12.75 8.95
CA GLU A 188 -3.45 12.30 10.04
C GLU A 188 -4.21 11.03 9.68
N PHE A 189 -4.59 10.89 8.40
CA PHE A 189 -5.30 9.73 7.86
C PHE A 189 -4.39 8.70 7.19
N GLY A 190 -3.06 8.79 7.35
CA GLY A 190 -2.11 7.86 6.74
C GLY A 190 -2.02 7.98 5.22
N LEU A 191 -2.40 9.12 4.66
CA LEU A 191 -2.27 9.43 3.23
C LEU A 191 -0.98 10.20 2.98
N LEU A 192 -0.38 9.97 1.83
CA LEU A 192 0.77 10.73 1.34
C LEU A 192 0.32 12.00 0.63
N ASN A 193 1.09 13.05 0.73
CA ASN A 193 0.93 14.23 -0.11
C ASN A 193 1.45 13.98 -1.53
N LEU A 194 0.86 14.64 -2.50
CA LEU A 194 1.44 14.71 -3.84
C LEU A 194 2.71 15.57 -3.81
N ASP A 195 3.66 15.27 -4.68
CA ASP A 195 4.79 16.17 -4.88
C ASP A 195 4.31 17.55 -5.36
N ASN A 196 5.09 18.59 -5.02
CA ASN A 196 4.72 19.99 -5.29
C ASN A 196 4.43 20.26 -6.77
N LYS A 197 5.15 19.62 -7.69
CA LYS A 197 4.97 19.82 -9.13
C LYS A 197 3.63 19.27 -9.59
N LEU A 198 3.28 18.07 -9.15
CA LEU A 198 1.98 17.45 -9.46
C LEU A 198 0.84 18.24 -8.82
N THR A 199 1.01 18.70 -7.58
CA THR A 199 0.01 19.52 -6.90
C THR A 199 -0.28 20.78 -7.68
N GLN A 200 0.73 21.52 -8.13
CA GLN A 200 0.55 22.72 -8.94
C GLN A 200 -0.18 22.44 -10.25
N VAL A 201 0.17 21.37 -10.95
CA VAL A 201 -0.53 20.96 -12.19
C VAL A 201 -2.02 20.69 -11.94
N GLN A 202 -2.36 20.06 -10.81
CA GLN A 202 -3.78 19.80 -10.48
C GLN A 202 -4.52 21.08 -10.09
N ILE A 203 -3.88 21.99 -9.35
CA ILE A 203 -4.45 23.32 -9.00
C ILE A 203 -4.75 24.12 -10.27
N GLU A 204 -3.85 24.14 -11.23
CA GLU A 204 -4.06 24.83 -12.50
C GLU A 204 -5.25 24.26 -13.27
N LYS A 205 -5.37 22.94 -13.35
CA LYS A 205 -6.52 22.29 -13.99
C LYS A 205 -7.86 22.69 -13.36
N VAL A 206 -7.93 22.78 -12.02
CA VAL A 206 -9.15 23.21 -11.32
C VAL A 206 -9.45 24.68 -11.62
N LYS A 207 -8.44 25.55 -11.71
CA LYS A 207 -8.61 26.98 -12.06
C LYS A 207 -9.09 27.17 -13.51
N ASP A 208 -8.56 26.41 -14.45
CA ASP A 208 -8.96 26.50 -15.85
C ASP A 208 -10.44 26.15 -16.05
N ILE A 209 -10.95 25.17 -15.29
CA ILE A 209 -12.37 24.84 -15.28
C ILE A 209 -13.21 26.01 -14.79
N LEU A 210 -12.76 26.73 -13.76
CA LEU A 210 -13.43 27.94 -13.24
C LEU A 210 -13.48 29.10 -14.26
N THR A 211 -12.44 29.21 -15.11
CA THR A 211 -12.36 30.29 -16.11
C THR A 211 -13.13 29.96 -17.39
N ALA A 212 -13.25 28.70 -17.76
CA ALA A 212 -13.96 28.27 -18.96
C ALA A 212 -15.50 28.36 -18.83
N GLN A 213 -16.03 28.60 -17.63
CA GLN A 213 -17.47 28.68 -17.34
C GLN A 213 -17.99 30.12 -17.18
N LYS A 214 -17.14 31.13 -17.32
CA LYS A 214 -17.50 32.54 -17.41
C LYS A 214 -17.58 32.99 -18.84
#